data_41eafec9ad1bc84ea0dd71a799e9a5f4
#
_entry.id   41eafec9ad1bc84ea0dd71a799e9a5f4
#
_cell.length_a   1.000
_cell.length_b   1.000
_cell.length_c   1.000
_cell.angle_alpha   90.00
_cell.angle_beta   90.00
_cell.angle_gamma   90.00
#
_symmetry.space_group_name_H-M   'P 1'
#
loop_
_entity.id
_entity.type
_entity.pdbx_description
1 polymer ?
#
loop_
_entity_poly.entity_id
_entity_poly.type
_entity_poly.pdbx_seq_one_letter_code
_entity_poly.pdbx_strand_id
1 'polypeptide(L)'
;MASYCGKDCEACREREKMGCGGCRAWMEAKTWPGACGIAQCCRSKGHNSCETCTTASYCAKRKGRGQEPWYSMRRLESDANARRQLQERGRFFGKWMMLLFWLFVPGIVAGVMTSDTVADLAPNVYLAGNVLNFLCMLAYSLLLLKLAQEHDRYKIAGVCGLIAAALGLGAVLLTQVDSSGVMALLVAVLASVLDLVGEYHEMTAHSEVVLAVDAGLAETWSKLWKWTIGMLVGLIVSTFLAFLLSVVGLLLMLAASVGGIVVEILKLYYLHRTARAFQMVGGTLPPAAR
;
A
#
# COMPACT_ATOMS: atom_id res chain seq x y z
N MET A 1 -18.19 31.21 -16.97
CA MET A 1 -17.26 31.35 -15.82
C MET A 1 -16.24 30.23 -15.87
N ALA A 2 -14.94 30.54 -15.80
CA ALA A 2 -13.89 29.55 -15.88
C ALA A 2 -13.93 28.62 -14.65
N SER A 3 -14.01 27.32 -14.89
CA SER A 3 -13.97 26.28 -13.84
C SER A 3 -12.54 26.00 -13.42
N TYR A 4 -12.34 25.44 -12.23
CA TYR A 4 -11.02 24.95 -11.80
C TYR A 4 -10.42 23.88 -12.74
N CYS A 5 -11.26 23.20 -13.51
CA CYS A 5 -10.80 22.18 -14.46
C CYS A 5 -10.52 22.73 -15.87
N GLY A 6 -10.73 24.03 -16.12
CA GLY A 6 -10.54 24.66 -17.44
C GLY A 6 -11.66 24.40 -18.44
N LYS A 7 -12.74 23.72 -18.09
CA LYS A 7 -13.93 23.58 -18.95
C LYS A 7 -14.91 24.67 -18.63
N ASP A 8 -15.65 25.14 -19.64
CA ASP A 8 -16.78 26.02 -19.41
C ASP A 8 -17.89 25.27 -18.66
N CYS A 9 -18.26 25.78 -17.48
CA CYS A 9 -19.29 25.17 -16.65
C CYS A 9 -20.67 25.23 -17.30
N GLU A 10 -20.93 26.22 -18.19
CA GLU A 10 -22.21 26.38 -18.88
C GLU A 10 -22.36 25.36 -20.01
N ALA A 11 -21.26 25.01 -20.68
CA ALA A 11 -21.22 24.01 -21.75
C ALA A 11 -20.92 22.58 -21.23
N CYS A 12 -20.86 22.36 -19.91
CA CYS A 12 -20.49 21.10 -19.34
C CYS A 12 -21.67 20.13 -19.30
N ARG A 13 -21.68 19.12 -20.20
CA ARG A 13 -22.71 18.05 -20.23
C ARG A 13 -22.82 17.24 -18.92
N GLU A 14 -21.77 17.22 -18.12
CA GLU A 14 -21.73 16.53 -16.85
C GLU A 14 -22.40 17.32 -15.72
N ARG A 15 -22.61 18.64 -15.91
CA ARG A 15 -23.24 19.53 -14.94
C ARG A 15 -24.66 19.09 -14.60
N GLU A 16 -25.47 18.84 -15.64
CA GLU A 16 -26.85 18.39 -15.47
C GLU A 16 -26.95 16.99 -14.87
N LYS A 17 -26.07 16.06 -15.34
CA LYS A 17 -26.07 14.67 -14.86
C LYS A 17 -25.65 14.54 -13.41
N MET A 18 -24.85 15.45 -12.89
CA MET A 18 -24.30 15.41 -11.54
C MET A 18 -24.96 16.40 -10.57
N GLY A 19 -25.92 17.18 -11.01
CA GLY A 19 -26.49 18.27 -10.20
C GLY A 19 -25.43 19.29 -9.74
N CYS A 20 -24.38 19.48 -10.54
CA CYS A 20 -23.24 20.32 -10.18
C CYS A 20 -23.55 21.79 -10.36
N GLY A 21 -23.61 22.58 -9.28
CA GLY A 21 -23.79 24.02 -9.29
C GLY A 21 -22.62 24.83 -9.88
N GLY A 22 -21.54 24.17 -10.28
CA GLY A 22 -20.30 24.79 -10.74
C GLY A 22 -19.24 24.88 -9.65
N CYS A 23 -17.97 24.76 -10.03
CA CYS A 23 -16.86 24.65 -9.08
C CYS A 23 -16.75 25.82 -8.09
N ARG A 24 -17.09 27.03 -8.49
CA ARG A 24 -17.02 28.24 -7.64
C ARG A 24 -18.18 28.34 -6.68
N ALA A 25 -19.40 28.19 -7.16
CA ALA A 25 -20.61 28.28 -6.32
C ALA A 25 -20.59 27.23 -5.19
N TRP A 26 -20.10 26.04 -5.48
CA TRP A 26 -19.99 24.98 -4.48
C TRP A 26 -18.87 25.21 -3.47
N MET A 27 -17.81 25.90 -3.86
CA MET A 27 -16.69 26.23 -2.96
C MET A 27 -17.06 27.35 -1.98
N GLU A 28 -17.92 28.27 -2.37
CA GLU A 28 -18.43 29.36 -1.53
C GLU A 28 -19.48 28.86 -0.52
N ALA A 29 -20.26 27.86 -0.91
CA ALA A 29 -21.37 27.36 -0.08
C ALA A 29 -20.97 26.50 1.12
N LYS A 30 -19.69 26.21 1.36
CA LYS A 30 -19.15 25.34 2.45
C LYS A 30 -19.79 23.94 2.57
N THR A 31 -20.75 23.60 1.73
CA THR A 31 -21.62 22.41 1.81
C THR A 31 -21.36 21.39 0.71
N TRP A 32 -20.12 21.32 0.23
CA TRP A 32 -19.77 20.39 -0.84
C TRP A 32 -19.81 18.94 -0.35
N PRO A 33 -20.64 18.06 -0.88
CA PRO A 33 -20.69 16.65 -0.51
C PRO A 33 -19.55 15.85 -1.18
N GLY A 34 -18.32 16.21 -0.90
CA GLY A 34 -17.12 15.57 -1.44
C GLY A 34 -16.34 16.47 -2.41
N ALA A 35 -15.09 16.73 -2.10
CA ALA A 35 -14.25 17.66 -2.84
C ALA A 35 -13.91 17.15 -4.25
N CYS A 36 -14.16 17.93 -5.28
CA CYS A 36 -13.56 17.69 -6.59
C CYS A 36 -12.04 17.73 -6.44
N GLY A 37 -11.35 16.61 -6.67
CA GLY A 37 -9.90 16.51 -6.48
C GLY A 37 -9.10 17.53 -7.28
N ILE A 38 -9.63 17.99 -8.41
CA ILE A 38 -9.03 19.08 -9.21
C ILE A 38 -9.24 20.42 -8.50
N ALA A 39 -10.43 20.73 -8.02
CA ALA A 39 -10.72 21.98 -7.32
C ALA A 39 -9.93 22.06 -6.00
N GLN A 40 -9.89 20.98 -5.24
CA GLN A 40 -9.10 20.89 -4.01
C GLN A 40 -7.60 21.06 -4.27
N CYS A 41 -7.07 20.43 -5.33
CA CYS A 41 -5.68 20.58 -5.74
C CYS A 41 -5.36 22.02 -6.16
N CYS A 42 -6.21 22.65 -6.94
CA CYS A 42 -6.03 24.06 -7.34
C CYS A 42 -6.04 24.97 -6.14
N ARG A 43 -6.98 24.77 -5.21
CA ARG A 43 -7.07 25.57 -3.98
C ARG A 43 -5.87 25.41 -3.08
N SER A 44 -5.41 24.19 -2.85
CA SER A 44 -4.25 23.90 -1.99
C SER A 44 -2.94 24.46 -2.55
N LYS A 45 -2.87 24.65 -3.88
CA LYS A 45 -1.72 25.23 -4.57
C LYS A 45 -1.89 26.72 -4.92
N GLY A 46 -2.99 27.35 -4.56
CA GLY A 46 -3.27 28.74 -4.88
C GLY A 46 -3.54 29.03 -6.36
N HIS A 47 -3.92 28.01 -7.16
CA HIS A 47 -4.20 28.17 -8.58
C HIS A 47 -5.68 28.51 -8.83
N ASN A 48 -5.93 29.47 -9.68
CA ASN A 48 -7.30 29.81 -10.12
C ASN A 48 -7.87 28.80 -11.13
N SER A 49 -7.02 28.02 -11.80
CA SER A 49 -7.40 26.98 -12.75
C SER A 49 -6.31 25.92 -12.82
N CYS A 50 -6.66 24.69 -13.15
CA CYS A 50 -5.72 23.62 -13.42
C CYS A 50 -4.84 23.93 -14.65
N GLU A 51 -5.26 24.84 -15.53
CA GLU A 51 -4.50 25.28 -16.71
C GLU A 51 -3.26 26.11 -16.35
N THR A 52 -3.35 26.87 -15.26
CA THR A 52 -2.25 27.70 -14.76
C THR A 52 -1.20 26.89 -13.98
N CYS A 53 -1.42 25.60 -13.79
CA CYS A 53 -0.49 24.73 -13.08
C CYS A 53 0.67 24.31 -14.00
N THR A 54 1.89 24.48 -13.53
CA THR A 54 3.12 24.10 -14.26
C THR A 54 3.19 22.61 -14.64
N THR A 55 2.47 21.76 -13.89
CA THR A 55 2.41 20.31 -14.11
C THR A 55 1.15 19.87 -14.87
N ALA A 56 0.39 20.80 -15.44
CA ALA A 56 -0.92 20.51 -16.05
C ALA A 56 -0.87 19.48 -17.19
N SER A 57 0.19 19.51 -18.00
CA SER A 57 0.35 18.64 -19.20
C SER A 57 0.54 17.17 -18.87
N TYR A 58 1.16 16.85 -17.72
CA TYR A 58 1.44 15.48 -17.28
C TYR A 58 0.73 15.10 -15.97
N CYS A 59 -0.17 15.97 -15.48
CA CYS A 59 -0.91 15.71 -14.25
C CYS A 59 -1.89 14.55 -14.41
N ALA A 60 -1.69 13.49 -13.62
CA ALA A 60 -2.56 12.32 -13.62
C ALA A 60 -4.02 12.68 -13.29
N LYS A 61 -4.25 13.61 -12.35
CA LYS A 61 -5.59 14.10 -11.99
C LYS A 61 -6.30 14.79 -13.17
N ARG A 62 -5.54 15.44 -14.06
CA ARG A 62 -6.09 16.07 -15.25
C ARG A 62 -6.28 15.08 -16.41
N LYS A 63 -5.35 14.15 -16.61
CA LYS A 63 -5.42 13.12 -17.66
C LYS A 63 -6.50 12.08 -17.38
N GLY A 64 -6.73 11.74 -16.11
CA GLY A 64 -7.69 10.74 -15.66
C GLY A 64 -9.17 11.19 -15.66
N ARG A 65 -9.51 12.22 -16.37
CA ARG A 65 -10.87 12.79 -16.43
C ARG A 65 -11.97 11.88 -16.97
N GLY A 66 -12.23 10.83 -16.52
CA GLY A 66 -13.21 9.80 -16.88
C GLY A 66 -12.78 8.45 -16.34
N GLN A 67 -11.57 8.38 -15.83
CA GLN A 67 -10.98 7.17 -15.25
C GLN A 67 -10.51 7.41 -13.80
N GLU A 68 -10.66 8.62 -13.24
CA GLU A 68 -10.32 8.85 -11.84
C GLU A 68 -11.30 8.12 -10.91
N PRO A 69 -10.79 7.30 -9.99
CA PRO A 69 -11.64 6.48 -9.10
C PRO A 69 -12.67 7.32 -8.31
N TRP A 70 -12.30 8.52 -7.84
CA TRP A 70 -13.20 9.40 -7.10
C TRP A 70 -14.34 9.98 -7.97
N TYR A 71 -14.08 10.25 -9.26
CA TYR A 71 -15.09 10.71 -10.21
C TYR A 71 -16.06 9.58 -10.55
N SER A 72 -15.52 8.38 -10.77
CA SER A 72 -16.30 7.17 -10.94
C SER A 72 -17.19 6.91 -9.72
N MET A 73 -16.65 7.09 -8.51
CA MET A 73 -17.40 6.91 -7.27
C MET A 73 -18.55 7.90 -7.11
N ARG A 74 -18.36 9.18 -7.44
CA ARG A 74 -19.47 10.15 -7.39
C ARG A 74 -20.58 9.86 -8.40
N ARG A 75 -20.22 9.44 -9.59
CA ARG A 75 -21.20 9.01 -10.60
C ARG A 75 -21.95 7.77 -10.10
N LEU A 76 -21.26 6.91 -9.39
CA LEU A 76 -21.78 5.72 -8.77
C LEU A 76 -22.65 6.04 -7.54
N GLU A 77 -22.36 7.07 -6.76
CA GLU A 77 -23.17 7.50 -5.60
C GLU A 77 -24.54 8.06 -6.00
N SER A 78 -24.71 8.58 -7.22
CA SER A 78 -25.98 9.06 -7.73
C SER A 78 -26.89 7.96 -8.27
N ASP A 79 -26.34 6.79 -8.59
CA ASP A 79 -27.05 5.64 -9.13
C ASP A 79 -27.19 4.54 -8.06
N ALA A 80 -28.41 4.05 -7.81
CA ALA A 80 -28.66 3.02 -6.80
C ALA A 80 -27.90 1.70 -7.05
N ASN A 81 -27.72 1.32 -8.32
CA ASN A 81 -26.94 0.14 -8.70
C ASN A 81 -25.46 0.32 -8.41
N ALA A 82 -24.99 1.52 -8.61
CA ALA A 82 -23.63 1.88 -8.37
C ALA A 82 -23.29 1.96 -6.88
N ARG A 83 -24.22 2.42 -6.05
CA ARG A 83 -24.07 2.36 -4.58
C ARG A 83 -23.93 0.91 -4.10
N ARG A 84 -24.70 -0.01 -4.67
CA ARG A 84 -24.57 -1.44 -4.34
C ARG A 84 -23.20 -1.99 -4.71
N GLN A 85 -22.72 -1.71 -5.93
CA GLN A 85 -21.38 -2.12 -6.37
C GLN A 85 -20.28 -1.54 -5.49
N LEU A 86 -20.40 -0.28 -5.09
CA LEU A 86 -19.45 0.36 -4.20
C LEU A 86 -19.44 -0.29 -2.80
N GLN A 87 -20.63 -0.61 -2.27
CA GLN A 87 -20.75 -1.30 -1.00
C GLN A 87 -20.18 -2.72 -1.06
N GLU A 88 -20.43 -3.45 -2.15
CA GLU A 88 -19.87 -4.79 -2.36
C GLU A 88 -18.35 -4.77 -2.44
N ARG A 89 -17.77 -3.84 -3.20
CA ARG A 89 -16.31 -3.63 -3.25
C ARG A 89 -15.76 -3.21 -1.91
N GLY A 90 -16.40 -2.31 -1.21
CA GLY A 90 -16.01 -1.89 0.14
C GLY A 90 -16.01 -3.06 1.13
N ARG A 91 -17.05 -3.92 1.09
CA ARG A 91 -17.10 -5.15 1.91
C ARG A 91 -16.00 -6.13 1.54
N PHE A 92 -15.75 -6.31 0.23
CA PHE A 92 -14.71 -7.20 -0.25
C PHE A 92 -13.33 -6.74 0.24
N PHE A 93 -12.93 -5.50 -0.07
CA PHE A 93 -11.63 -4.98 0.37
C PHE A 93 -11.51 -4.91 1.89
N GLY A 94 -12.54 -4.43 2.58
CA GLY A 94 -12.53 -4.32 4.04
C GLY A 94 -12.34 -5.66 4.73
N LYS A 95 -12.95 -6.73 4.22
CA LYS A 95 -12.79 -8.10 4.74
C LYS A 95 -11.36 -8.62 4.50
N TRP A 96 -10.88 -8.56 3.25
CA TRP A 96 -9.61 -9.20 2.88
C TRP A 96 -8.41 -8.44 3.41
N MET A 97 -8.45 -7.10 3.45
CA MET A 97 -7.39 -6.30 4.08
C MET A 97 -7.34 -6.47 5.60
N MET A 98 -8.49 -6.65 6.25
CA MET A 98 -8.50 -6.97 7.68
C MET A 98 -7.92 -8.36 7.94
N LEU A 99 -8.13 -9.32 7.05
CA LEU A 99 -7.52 -10.65 7.15
C LEU A 99 -6.00 -10.57 6.94
N LEU A 100 -5.52 -9.79 5.96
CA LEU A 100 -4.09 -9.51 5.79
C LEU A 100 -3.48 -8.91 7.06
N PHE A 101 -4.16 -7.94 7.69
CA PHE A 101 -3.70 -7.36 8.94
C PHE A 101 -3.54 -8.41 10.05
N TRP A 102 -4.53 -9.28 10.26
CA TRP A 102 -4.46 -10.30 11.30
C TRP A 102 -3.41 -11.39 11.02
N LEU A 103 -3.06 -11.61 9.76
CA LEU A 103 -2.03 -12.58 9.40
C LEU A 103 -0.60 -12.14 9.82
N PHE A 104 -0.40 -10.86 10.09
CA PHE A 104 0.87 -10.37 10.67
C PHE A 104 1.13 -10.93 12.07
N VAL A 105 0.11 -11.20 12.87
CA VAL A 105 0.28 -11.71 14.23
C VAL A 105 1.02 -13.06 14.24
N PRO A 106 0.56 -14.10 13.54
CA PRO A 106 1.32 -15.35 13.45
C PRO A 106 2.67 -15.17 12.72
N GLY A 107 2.79 -14.21 11.79
CA GLY A 107 4.05 -13.87 11.15
C GLY A 107 5.09 -13.32 12.14
N ILE A 108 4.70 -12.44 13.06
CA ILE A 108 5.59 -11.96 14.14
C ILE A 108 6.01 -13.12 15.05
N VAL A 109 5.08 -14.00 15.42
CA VAL A 109 5.41 -15.20 16.23
C VAL A 109 6.41 -16.07 15.49
N ALA A 110 6.20 -16.33 14.20
CA ALA A 110 7.15 -17.08 13.38
C ALA A 110 8.52 -16.40 13.33
N GLY A 111 8.58 -15.09 13.17
CA GLY A 111 9.82 -14.31 13.17
C GLY A 111 10.60 -14.45 14.48
N VAL A 112 9.92 -14.44 15.63
CA VAL A 112 10.57 -14.68 16.93
C VAL A 112 11.09 -16.11 17.02
N MET A 113 10.31 -17.11 16.56
CA MET A 113 10.70 -18.52 16.58
C MET A 113 11.90 -18.81 15.65
N THR A 114 12.11 -18.02 14.61
CA THR A 114 13.23 -18.18 13.65
C THR A 114 14.45 -17.32 14.00
N SER A 115 14.53 -16.77 15.21
CA SER A 115 15.71 -16.03 15.66
C SER A 115 16.88 -16.96 15.96
N ASP A 116 18.11 -16.47 15.78
CA ASP A 116 19.35 -17.24 16.03
C ASP A 116 19.39 -17.78 17.46
N THR A 117 18.94 -16.99 18.44
CA THR A 117 18.85 -17.41 19.84
C THR A 117 17.97 -18.65 20.02
N VAL A 118 16.84 -18.74 19.30
CA VAL A 118 15.96 -19.91 19.36
C VAL A 118 16.56 -21.09 18.60
N ALA A 119 17.27 -20.83 17.50
CA ALA A 119 17.98 -21.90 16.76
C ALA A 119 18.99 -22.65 17.66
N ASP A 120 19.73 -21.90 18.48
CA ASP A 120 20.74 -22.47 19.39
C ASP A 120 20.11 -23.19 20.59
N LEU A 121 19.03 -22.66 21.17
CA LEU A 121 18.42 -23.18 22.39
C LEU A 121 17.40 -24.30 22.13
N ALA A 122 16.66 -24.22 21.01
CA ALA A 122 15.53 -25.09 20.72
C ALA A 122 15.36 -25.35 19.21
N PRO A 123 16.19 -26.21 18.58
CA PRO A 123 16.18 -26.43 17.13
C PRO A 123 14.81 -26.86 16.56
N ASN A 124 14.04 -27.61 17.34
CA ASN A 124 12.69 -28.03 16.93
C ASN A 124 11.71 -26.84 16.85
N VAL A 125 11.85 -25.86 17.75
CA VAL A 125 11.05 -24.64 17.74
C VAL A 125 11.45 -23.77 16.55
N TYR A 126 12.75 -23.66 16.26
CA TYR A 126 13.25 -22.98 15.07
C TYR A 126 12.70 -23.58 13.78
N LEU A 127 12.72 -24.93 13.65
CA LEU A 127 12.14 -25.60 12.49
C LEU A 127 10.62 -25.35 12.37
N ALA A 128 9.88 -25.45 13.46
CA ALA A 128 8.46 -25.13 13.50
C ALA A 128 8.19 -23.66 13.11
N GLY A 129 9.05 -22.75 13.54
CA GLY A 129 9.02 -21.32 13.17
C GLY A 129 9.17 -21.11 11.66
N ASN A 130 10.12 -21.80 11.02
CA ASN A 130 10.32 -21.73 9.56
C ASN A 130 9.10 -22.26 8.79
N VAL A 131 8.50 -23.36 9.23
CA VAL A 131 7.27 -23.89 8.63
C VAL A 131 6.11 -22.89 8.81
N LEU A 132 5.94 -22.34 10.01
CA LEU A 132 4.92 -21.33 10.28
C LEU A 132 5.12 -20.08 9.43
N ASN A 133 6.35 -19.59 9.31
CA ASN A 133 6.71 -18.45 8.47
C ASN A 133 6.34 -18.70 7.00
N PHE A 134 6.72 -19.88 6.47
CA PHE A 134 6.34 -20.28 5.12
C PHE A 134 4.83 -20.29 4.93
N LEU A 135 4.07 -20.87 5.86
CA LEU A 135 2.61 -20.90 5.79
C LEU A 135 2.00 -19.50 5.86
N CYS A 136 2.53 -18.60 6.68
CA CYS A 136 2.11 -17.21 6.75
C CYS A 136 2.37 -16.48 5.43
N MET A 137 3.56 -16.61 4.85
CA MET A 137 3.92 -16.00 3.56
C MET A 137 3.05 -16.55 2.42
N LEU A 138 2.82 -17.87 2.42
CA LEU A 138 1.92 -18.52 1.45
C LEU A 138 0.50 -17.96 1.57
N ALA A 139 -0.06 -17.93 2.78
CA ALA A 139 -1.40 -17.41 3.02
C ALA A 139 -1.50 -15.93 2.63
N TYR A 140 -0.51 -15.11 2.99
CA TYR A 140 -0.44 -13.70 2.63
C TYR A 140 -0.46 -13.51 1.10
N SER A 141 0.38 -14.24 0.38
CA SER A 141 0.46 -14.18 -1.08
C SER A 141 -0.83 -14.63 -1.76
N LEU A 142 -1.50 -15.66 -1.23
CA LEU A 142 -2.82 -16.11 -1.74
C LEU A 142 -3.90 -15.05 -1.50
N LEU A 143 -3.85 -14.33 -0.38
CA LEU A 143 -4.76 -13.20 -0.11
C LEU A 143 -4.51 -12.05 -1.09
N LEU A 144 -3.26 -11.74 -1.41
CA LEU A 144 -2.94 -10.74 -2.44
C LEU A 144 -3.46 -11.18 -3.82
N LEU A 145 -3.32 -12.46 -4.20
CA LEU A 145 -3.91 -12.99 -5.42
C LEU A 145 -5.44 -12.92 -5.42
N LYS A 146 -6.07 -13.03 -4.26
CA LYS A 146 -7.52 -12.80 -4.15
C LYS A 146 -7.88 -11.34 -4.39
N LEU A 147 -7.09 -10.39 -3.90
CA LEU A 147 -7.25 -8.96 -4.18
C LEU A 147 -6.94 -8.59 -5.63
N ALA A 148 -6.18 -9.41 -6.34
CA ALA A 148 -5.87 -9.23 -7.76
C ALA A 148 -7.10 -9.23 -8.68
N GLN A 149 -8.24 -9.73 -8.20
CA GLN A 149 -9.52 -9.64 -8.94
C GLN A 149 -9.97 -8.19 -9.16
N GLU A 150 -9.52 -7.28 -8.32
CA GLU A 150 -9.89 -5.85 -8.36
C GLU A 150 -8.76 -4.94 -8.88
N HIS A 151 -7.49 -5.40 -8.80
CA HIS A 151 -6.35 -4.59 -9.22
C HIS A 151 -5.12 -5.45 -9.58
N ASP A 152 -4.62 -5.32 -10.82
CA ASP A 152 -3.55 -6.17 -11.38
C ASP A 152 -2.23 -6.18 -10.61
N ARG A 153 -1.88 -5.07 -9.93
CA ARG A 153 -0.63 -5.00 -9.15
C ARG A 153 -0.58 -6.02 -8.01
N TYR A 154 -1.73 -6.35 -7.41
CA TYR A 154 -1.79 -7.41 -6.40
C TYR A 154 -1.45 -8.78 -6.96
N LYS A 155 -1.71 -9.01 -8.26
CA LYS A 155 -1.30 -10.26 -8.94
C LYS A 155 0.21 -10.39 -8.96
N ILE A 156 0.92 -9.31 -9.33
CA ILE A 156 2.39 -9.31 -9.37
C ILE A 156 2.93 -9.51 -7.95
N ALA A 157 2.43 -8.74 -6.97
CA ALA A 157 2.81 -8.88 -5.57
C ALA A 157 2.60 -10.31 -5.03
N GLY A 158 1.43 -10.89 -5.27
CA GLY A 158 1.12 -12.24 -4.83
C GLY A 158 1.97 -13.32 -5.49
N VAL A 159 2.25 -13.22 -6.80
CA VAL A 159 3.12 -14.17 -7.51
C VAL A 159 4.57 -14.04 -7.00
N CYS A 160 5.10 -12.83 -6.88
CA CYS A 160 6.44 -12.61 -6.33
C CYS A 160 6.56 -13.18 -4.91
N GLY A 161 5.56 -12.94 -4.05
CA GLY A 161 5.53 -13.46 -2.69
C GLY A 161 5.47 -15.00 -2.63
N LEU A 162 4.70 -15.66 -3.52
CA LEU A 162 4.67 -17.13 -3.60
C LEU A 162 6.04 -17.69 -3.99
N ILE A 163 6.68 -17.10 -4.99
CA ILE A 163 8.02 -17.55 -5.43
C ILE A 163 9.04 -17.27 -4.33
N ALA A 164 9.00 -16.10 -3.69
CA ALA A 164 9.90 -15.74 -2.59
C ALA A 164 9.74 -16.70 -1.40
N ALA A 165 8.50 -17.06 -1.03
CA ALA A 165 8.23 -18.02 0.04
C ALA A 165 8.81 -19.41 -0.29
N ALA A 166 8.62 -19.89 -1.51
CA ALA A 166 9.18 -21.18 -1.94
C ALA A 166 10.71 -21.18 -1.95
N LEU A 167 11.34 -20.11 -2.46
CA LEU A 167 12.79 -19.95 -2.45
C LEU A 167 13.34 -19.80 -1.03
N GLY A 168 12.66 -19.07 -0.14
CA GLY A 168 13.05 -18.92 1.26
C GLY A 168 13.08 -20.26 1.99
N LEU A 169 12.03 -21.09 1.82
CA LEU A 169 12.03 -22.45 2.35
C LEU A 169 13.14 -23.30 1.72
N GLY A 170 13.35 -23.18 0.40
CA GLY A 170 14.44 -23.86 -0.31
C GLY A 170 15.81 -23.48 0.22
N ALA A 171 16.06 -22.20 0.52
CA ALA A 171 17.31 -21.74 1.12
C ALA A 171 17.56 -22.40 2.49
N VAL A 172 16.54 -22.47 3.36
CA VAL A 172 16.63 -23.14 4.66
C VAL A 172 16.97 -24.63 4.51
N LEU A 173 16.37 -25.32 3.55
CA LEU A 173 16.67 -26.73 3.29
C LEU A 173 18.08 -26.93 2.72
N LEU A 174 18.54 -26.01 1.87
CA LEU A 174 19.89 -26.06 1.30
C LEU A 174 20.98 -25.90 2.37
N THR A 175 20.76 -25.11 3.43
CA THR A 175 21.75 -25.01 4.54
C THR A 175 22.01 -26.33 5.23
N GLN A 176 21.10 -27.30 5.12
CA GLN A 176 21.30 -28.65 5.69
C GLN A 176 22.17 -29.56 4.81
N VAL A 177 22.28 -29.24 3.51
CA VAL A 177 22.96 -30.10 2.52
C VAL A 177 24.25 -29.46 2.02
N ASP A 178 24.24 -28.13 1.83
CA ASP A 178 25.39 -27.37 1.32
C ASP A 178 26.28 -26.90 2.46
N SER A 179 27.40 -27.59 2.65
CA SER A 179 28.40 -27.23 3.68
C SER A 179 29.08 -25.87 3.42
N SER A 180 29.07 -25.36 2.16
CA SER A 180 29.62 -24.05 1.81
C SER A 180 28.65 -22.89 2.11
N GLY A 181 27.38 -23.17 2.18
CA GLY A 181 26.30 -22.16 2.33
C GLY A 181 26.11 -21.19 1.14
N VAL A 182 26.96 -21.30 0.11
CA VAL A 182 26.95 -20.34 -1.01
C VAL A 182 25.65 -20.44 -1.81
N MET A 183 25.20 -21.67 -2.10
CA MET A 183 23.95 -21.86 -2.84
C MET A 183 22.74 -21.37 -2.04
N ALA A 184 22.70 -21.66 -0.73
CA ALA A 184 21.67 -21.17 0.16
C ALA A 184 21.63 -19.63 0.18
N LEU A 185 22.79 -18.97 0.24
CA LEU A 185 22.90 -17.52 0.19
C LEU A 185 22.37 -16.94 -1.13
N LEU A 186 22.75 -17.51 -2.27
CA LEU A 186 22.29 -17.05 -3.59
C LEU A 186 20.77 -17.17 -3.72
N VAL A 187 20.18 -18.28 -3.26
CA VAL A 187 18.73 -18.48 -3.26
C VAL A 187 18.04 -17.50 -2.32
N ALA A 188 18.59 -17.24 -1.14
CA ALA A 188 18.06 -16.27 -0.19
C ALA A 188 18.10 -14.84 -0.75
N VAL A 189 19.17 -14.43 -1.43
CA VAL A 189 19.27 -13.13 -2.09
C VAL A 189 18.21 -13.01 -3.19
N LEU A 190 18.03 -14.04 -4.02
CA LEU A 190 16.99 -14.04 -5.05
C LEU A 190 15.59 -13.92 -4.44
N ALA A 191 15.32 -14.65 -3.35
CA ALA A 191 14.06 -14.56 -2.61
C ALA A 191 13.82 -13.13 -2.10
N SER A 192 14.84 -12.49 -1.50
CA SER A 192 14.75 -11.12 -0.99
C SER A 192 14.49 -10.09 -2.09
N VAL A 193 15.08 -10.26 -3.27
CA VAL A 193 14.82 -9.36 -4.42
C VAL A 193 13.37 -9.50 -4.90
N LEU A 194 12.86 -10.73 -4.98
CA LEU A 194 11.47 -10.96 -5.38
C LEU A 194 10.48 -10.42 -4.34
N ASP A 195 10.80 -10.56 -3.06
CA ASP A 195 9.99 -10.02 -1.98
C ASP A 195 9.92 -8.49 -2.05
N LEU A 196 11.05 -7.82 -2.26
CA LEU A 196 11.13 -6.36 -2.46
C LEU A 196 10.31 -5.89 -3.68
N VAL A 197 10.36 -6.63 -4.80
CA VAL A 197 9.53 -6.34 -5.98
C VAL A 197 8.05 -6.52 -5.64
N GLY A 198 7.71 -7.59 -4.94
CA GLY A 198 6.36 -7.86 -4.45
C GLY A 198 5.83 -6.73 -3.57
N GLU A 199 6.63 -6.29 -2.61
CA GLU A 199 6.29 -5.21 -1.67
C GLU A 199 6.08 -3.86 -2.38
N TYR A 200 6.90 -3.55 -3.39
CA TYR A 200 6.68 -2.37 -4.24
C TYR A 200 5.30 -2.38 -4.89
N HIS A 201 4.94 -3.50 -5.51
CA HIS A 201 3.66 -3.63 -6.19
C HIS A 201 2.50 -3.63 -5.21
N GLU A 202 2.66 -4.23 -4.04
CA GLU A 202 1.67 -4.23 -2.96
C GLU A 202 1.40 -2.81 -2.44
N MET A 203 2.43 -2.08 -2.00
CA MET A 203 2.28 -0.73 -1.47
C MET A 203 1.71 0.23 -2.51
N THR A 204 2.12 0.08 -3.78
CA THR A 204 1.57 0.87 -4.88
C THR A 204 0.11 0.53 -5.13
N ALA A 205 -0.27 -0.76 -5.09
CA ALA A 205 -1.66 -1.20 -5.22
C ALA A 205 -2.53 -0.64 -4.08
N HIS A 206 -2.04 -0.69 -2.83
CA HIS A 206 -2.74 -0.09 -1.69
C HIS A 206 -2.95 1.41 -1.89
N SER A 207 -1.93 2.14 -2.35
CA SER A 207 -2.04 3.57 -2.65
C SER A 207 -3.09 3.85 -3.74
N GLU A 208 -3.08 3.09 -4.84
CA GLU A 208 -3.98 3.28 -5.97
C GLU A 208 -5.44 2.94 -5.61
N VAL A 209 -5.66 1.85 -4.89
CA VAL A 209 -7.00 1.39 -4.49
C VAL A 209 -7.61 2.29 -3.42
N VAL A 210 -6.81 2.71 -2.43
CA VAL A 210 -7.27 3.60 -1.35
C VAL A 210 -7.52 5.02 -1.84
N LEU A 211 -6.89 5.45 -2.93
CA LEU A 211 -7.12 6.78 -3.51
C LEU A 211 -8.60 7.06 -3.79
N ALA A 212 -9.36 6.01 -4.07
CA ALA A 212 -10.80 6.09 -4.30
C ALA A 212 -11.60 6.46 -3.02
N VAL A 213 -11.08 6.14 -1.84
CA VAL A 213 -11.76 6.28 -0.55
C VAL A 213 -11.16 7.41 0.28
N ASP A 214 -9.82 7.45 0.39
CA ASP A 214 -9.07 8.41 1.20
C ASP A 214 -7.76 8.78 0.50
N ALA A 215 -7.74 9.97 -0.12
CA ALA A 215 -6.56 10.48 -0.82
C ALA A 215 -5.36 10.75 0.11
N GLY A 216 -5.61 11.12 1.37
CA GLY A 216 -4.55 11.34 2.36
C GLY A 216 -3.87 10.02 2.73
N LEU A 217 -4.65 8.96 2.91
CA LEU A 217 -4.13 7.63 3.19
C LEU A 217 -3.37 7.05 1.99
N ALA A 218 -3.84 7.31 0.76
CA ALA A 218 -3.13 6.91 -0.46
C ALA A 218 -1.74 7.57 -0.58
N GLU A 219 -1.64 8.87 -0.27
CA GLU A 219 -0.35 9.57 -0.24
C GLU A 219 0.59 8.98 0.82
N THR A 220 0.03 8.55 1.95
CA THR A 220 0.80 7.95 3.03
C THR A 220 1.42 6.61 2.62
N TRP A 221 0.69 5.75 1.91
CA TRP A 221 1.23 4.50 1.34
C TRP A 221 2.39 4.76 0.36
N SER A 222 2.26 5.78 -0.50
CA SER A 222 3.34 6.18 -1.41
C SER A 222 4.58 6.70 -0.68
N LYS A 223 4.39 7.41 0.46
CA LYS A 223 5.50 7.86 1.30
C LYS A 223 6.16 6.69 2.03
N LEU A 224 5.37 5.75 2.53
CA LEU A 224 5.86 4.58 3.25
C LEU A 224 6.83 3.76 2.38
N TRP A 225 6.51 3.54 1.10
CA TRP A 225 7.42 2.89 0.17
C TRP A 225 8.77 3.59 0.07
N LYS A 226 8.79 4.93 0.00
CA LYS A 226 10.04 5.70 -0.04
C LYS A 226 10.86 5.53 1.24
N TRP A 227 10.19 5.41 2.39
CA TRP A 227 10.83 5.13 3.67
C TRP A 227 11.42 3.72 3.70
N THR A 228 10.70 2.71 3.22
CA THR A 228 11.19 1.32 3.09
C THR A 228 12.50 1.28 2.29
N ILE A 229 12.51 1.88 1.09
CA ILE A 229 13.73 1.96 0.26
C ILE A 229 14.84 2.74 0.97
N GLY A 230 14.51 3.86 1.62
CA GLY A 230 15.49 4.65 2.37
C GLY A 230 16.16 3.86 3.48
N MET A 231 15.40 3.04 4.23
CA MET A 231 15.95 2.18 5.29
C MET A 231 16.79 1.04 4.71
N LEU A 232 16.36 0.42 3.62
CA LEU A 232 17.14 -0.62 2.95
C LEU A 232 18.50 -0.10 2.45
N VAL A 233 18.50 1.04 1.76
CA VAL A 233 19.73 1.69 1.31
C VAL A 233 20.60 2.09 2.50
N GLY A 234 19.99 2.64 3.55
CA GLY A 234 20.68 2.97 4.80
C GLY A 234 21.37 1.77 5.42
N LEU A 235 20.70 0.61 5.45
CA LEU A 235 21.26 -0.64 5.97
C LEU A 235 22.46 -1.11 5.13
N ILE A 236 22.35 -1.08 3.80
CA ILE A 236 23.44 -1.46 2.90
C ILE A 236 24.65 -0.54 3.10
N VAL A 237 24.43 0.78 3.07
CA VAL A 237 25.50 1.76 3.25
C VAL A 237 26.16 1.63 4.62
N SER A 238 25.36 1.44 5.70
CA SER A 238 25.90 1.29 7.04
C SER A 238 26.74 0.01 7.21
N THR A 239 26.37 -1.06 6.50
CA THR A 239 27.15 -2.31 6.47
C THR A 239 28.53 -2.06 5.85
N PHE A 240 28.59 -1.37 4.72
CA PHE A 240 29.89 -1.00 4.12
C PHE A 240 30.70 -0.07 5.03
N LEU A 241 30.06 0.90 5.67
CA LEU A 241 30.71 1.80 6.61
C LEU A 241 31.23 1.07 7.86
N ALA A 242 30.59 0.00 8.31
CA ALA A 242 31.03 -0.79 9.43
C ALA A 242 32.39 -1.47 9.18
N PHE A 243 32.72 -1.80 7.91
CA PHE A 243 34.04 -2.29 7.54
C PHE A 243 35.13 -1.22 7.57
N LEU A 244 34.77 0.05 7.32
CA LEU A 244 35.73 1.17 7.25
C LEU A 244 35.84 1.92 8.59
N LEU A 245 34.71 2.15 9.23
CA LEU A 245 34.53 2.95 10.45
C LEU A 245 33.64 2.19 11.43
N SER A 246 34.15 1.14 12.05
CA SER A 246 33.39 0.13 12.79
C SER A 246 32.31 0.71 13.74
N VAL A 247 32.64 1.69 14.57
CA VAL A 247 31.69 2.29 15.53
C VAL A 247 30.59 3.09 14.82
N VAL A 248 30.97 3.91 13.84
CA VAL A 248 30.00 4.76 13.10
C VAL A 248 29.07 3.88 12.28
N GLY A 249 29.61 2.87 11.59
CA GLY A 249 28.83 1.92 10.80
C GLY A 249 27.83 1.13 11.65
N LEU A 250 28.23 0.65 12.83
CA LEU A 250 27.36 -0.05 13.78
C LEU A 250 26.22 0.84 14.29
N LEU A 251 26.49 2.10 14.63
CA LEU A 251 25.45 3.03 15.06
C LEU A 251 24.46 3.33 13.96
N LEU A 252 24.91 3.53 12.72
CA LEU A 252 24.04 3.72 11.57
C LEU A 252 23.22 2.47 11.23
N MET A 253 23.82 1.29 11.36
CA MET A 253 23.12 0.02 11.17
C MET A 253 22.02 -0.18 12.21
N LEU A 254 22.28 0.15 13.47
CA LEU A 254 21.27 0.13 14.52
C LEU A 254 20.14 1.12 14.21
N ALA A 255 20.47 2.33 13.80
CA ALA A 255 19.47 3.33 13.44
C ALA A 255 18.60 2.90 12.25
N ALA A 256 19.22 2.30 11.20
CA ALA A 256 18.49 1.77 10.06
C ALA A 256 17.60 0.58 10.44
N SER A 257 18.07 -0.30 11.32
CA SER A 257 17.27 -1.44 11.82
C SER A 257 16.06 -0.98 12.63
N VAL A 258 16.25 -0.02 13.54
CA VAL A 258 15.13 0.58 14.29
C VAL A 258 14.15 1.28 13.34
N GLY A 259 14.66 2.01 12.35
CA GLY A 259 13.84 2.63 11.31
C GLY A 259 13.02 1.62 10.51
N GLY A 260 13.60 0.47 10.17
CA GLY A 260 12.89 -0.64 9.52
C GLY A 260 11.72 -1.15 10.36
N ILE A 261 11.94 -1.38 11.65
CA ILE A 261 10.87 -1.79 12.59
C ILE A 261 9.73 -0.75 12.62
N VAL A 262 10.08 0.54 12.65
CA VAL A 262 9.09 1.63 12.62
C VAL A 262 8.27 1.59 11.33
N VAL A 263 8.91 1.35 10.17
CA VAL A 263 8.23 1.22 8.88
C VAL A 263 7.24 0.06 8.89
N GLU A 264 7.61 -1.10 9.43
CA GLU A 264 6.72 -2.27 9.54
C GLU A 264 5.51 -1.99 10.46
N ILE A 265 5.73 -1.32 11.59
CA ILE A 265 4.63 -0.90 12.48
C ILE A 265 3.69 0.07 11.76
N LEU A 266 4.23 1.02 10.99
CA LEU A 266 3.44 1.95 10.20
C LEU A 266 2.66 1.24 9.08
N LYS A 267 3.27 0.24 8.42
CA LYS A 267 2.59 -0.62 7.43
C LYS A 267 1.37 -1.30 8.02
N LEU A 268 1.50 -1.89 9.21
CA LEU A 268 0.40 -2.49 9.95
C LEU A 268 -0.70 -1.47 10.31
N TYR A 269 -0.31 -0.33 10.84
CA TYR A 269 -1.25 0.73 11.19
C TYR A 269 -2.04 1.21 9.97
N TYR A 270 -1.36 1.45 8.85
CA TYR A 270 -2.03 1.90 7.63
C TYR A 270 -2.86 0.81 6.97
N LEU A 271 -2.45 -0.45 7.05
CA LEU A 271 -3.26 -1.57 6.57
C LEU A 271 -4.57 -1.70 7.35
N HIS A 272 -4.50 -1.61 8.68
CA HIS A 272 -5.69 -1.58 9.53
C HIS A 272 -6.60 -0.38 9.23
N ARG A 273 -6.03 0.82 9.08
CA ARG A 273 -6.77 2.04 8.72
C ARG A 273 -7.43 1.92 7.35
N THR A 274 -6.73 1.34 6.37
CA THR A 274 -7.24 1.03 5.04
C THR A 274 -8.43 0.07 5.10
N ALA A 275 -8.28 -1.04 5.83
CA ALA A 275 -9.37 -1.99 6.03
C ALA A 275 -10.61 -1.34 6.64
N ARG A 276 -10.44 -0.49 7.66
CA ARG A 276 -11.55 0.26 8.27
C ARG A 276 -12.21 1.26 7.31
N ALA A 277 -11.41 1.98 6.51
CA ALA A 277 -11.97 2.91 5.52
C ALA A 277 -12.88 2.19 4.53
N PHE A 278 -12.46 1.02 4.03
CA PHE A 278 -13.30 0.18 3.17
C PHE A 278 -14.51 -0.41 3.88
N GLN A 279 -14.39 -0.81 5.14
CA GLN A 279 -15.52 -1.31 5.94
C GLN A 279 -16.59 -0.22 6.17
N MET A 280 -16.20 1.03 6.37
CA MET A 280 -17.14 2.15 6.45
C MET A 280 -17.89 2.37 5.13
N VAL A 281 -17.20 2.33 3.99
CA VAL A 281 -17.81 2.42 2.67
C VAL A 281 -18.73 1.21 2.40
N GLY A 282 -18.31 0.02 2.82
CA GLY A 282 -19.09 -1.21 2.72
C GLY A 282 -20.34 -1.27 3.64
N GLY A 283 -20.50 -0.29 4.52
CA GLY A 283 -21.62 -0.25 5.49
C GLY A 283 -21.52 -1.33 6.57
N THR A 284 -20.34 -1.89 6.81
CA THR A 284 -20.10 -2.92 7.85
C THR A 284 -19.69 -2.31 9.19
N LEU A 285 -19.29 -1.04 9.20
CA LEU A 285 -19.06 -0.24 10.39
C LEU A 285 -19.96 1.00 10.36
N PRO A 286 -20.46 1.45 11.53
CA PRO A 286 -21.16 2.73 11.60
C PRO A 286 -20.18 3.86 11.23
N PRO A 287 -20.68 4.95 10.61
CA PRO A 287 -19.86 6.13 10.38
C PRO A 287 -19.29 6.58 11.72
N ALA A 288 -17.97 6.75 11.80
CA ALA A 288 -17.36 7.29 12.99
C ALA A 288 -17.99 8.64 13.31
N ALA A 289 -18.47 8.81 14.52
CA ALA A 289 -18.91 10.11 15.02
C ALA A 289 -17.76 11.10 14.83
N ARG A 290 -17.95 12.10 13.97
CA ARG A 290 -16.97 13.15 13.68
C ARG A 290 -16.93 14.16 14.81
#